data_9b60e76d9b39b82792b90511198c723e
#
_entry.id   9b60e76d9b39b82792b90511198c723e
#
_cell.length_a   1.000
_cell.length_b   1.000
_cell.length_c   1.000
_cell.angle_alpha   90.00
_cell.angle_beta   90.00
_cell.angle_gamma   90.00
#
_symmetry.space_group_name_H-M   'P 1'
#
loop_
_entity.id
_entity.type
_entity.pdbx_description
1 polymer ?
#
loop_
_entity_poly.entity_id
_entity_poly.type
_entity_poly.pdbx_seq_one_letter_code
_entity_poly.pdbx_strand_id
1 'polypeptide(L)'
;MSRDFDISVVIPVFNGANTLRHAVDSVLEQPEAAEIVIVDDGSADGSPALAESIAREHPGKIRAVRHPDGGNHGAGASRNLGIESATCDWIAFLDADDYYLPGRFRKDAETLAGDPALDGAYDALGLDLSDDKDDWWRKSGNYQGLVTMARAYRPEHLFSHMNPVGIDGSFSTDAIVVHRRIFDKTGCKFSPMKFGEDTLLWMQMAAVGRLAAASIATPVAMRRVHAGNSIRSNTDRRATIAAVFAAFRAWDRFESIGEANRTAFRQAGIHLARDWHELAEAFRLGNGFASAAAWRAFLRWFFIRQFPEDPFLPGFMPTARRRTQR
;
A
#
# COMPACT_ATOMS: atom_id res chain seq x y z
N MET A 1 -8.09 29.93 3.76
CA MET A 1 -8.23 28.50 3.48
C MET A 1 -9.21 27.99 4.51
N SER A 2 -10.24 27.24 4.09
CA SER A 2 -11.25 26.73 5.01
C SER A 2 -10.62 25.70 5.94
N ARG A 3 -11.02 25.70 7.21
CA ARG A 3 -10.60 24.71 8.23
C ARG A 3 -11.12 23.29 7.94
N ASP A 4 -11.71 23.07 6.78
CA ASP A 4 -12.45 21.84 6.44
C ASP A 4 -11.55 20.70 5.92
N PHE A 5 -10.24 20.94 5.72
CA PHE A 5 -9.28 19.94 5.25
C PHE A 5 -7.98 19.96 6.08
N ASP A 6 -8.15 19.99 7.40
CA ASP A 6 -7.05 19.80 8.35
C ASP A 6 -6.72 18.29 8.45
N ILE A 7 -5.45 17.95 8.33
CA ILE A 7 -4.97 16.56 8.25
C ILE A 7 -4.11 16.22 9.46
N SER A 8 -4.39 15.09 10.12
CA SER A 8 -3.44 14.43 11.02
C SER A 8 -2.57 13.46 10.22
N VAL A 9 -1.26 13.67 10.21
CA VAL A 9 -0.30 12.76 9.59
C VAL A 9 0.28 11.83 10.65
N VAL A 10 0.11 10.52 10.47
CA VAL A 10 0.62 9.47 11.37
C VAL A 10 1.95 8.95 10.84
N ILE A 11 2.98 8.99 11.67
CA ILE A 11 4.35 8.52 11.35
C ILE A 11 4.74 7.41 12.33
N PRO A 12 4.59 6.12 11.97
CA PRO A 12 5.13 5.04 12.76
C PRO A 12 6.65 5.01 12.64
N VAL A 13 7.38 4.81 13.72
CA VAL A 13 8.84 4.71 13.73
C VAL A 13 9.31 3.51 14.52
N PHE A 14 10.21 2.71 13.93
CA PHE A 14 10.95 1.64 14.58
C PHE A 14 12.41 1.69 14.15
N ASN A 15 13.32 2.05 15.09
CA ASN A 15 14.75 2.19 14.83
C ASN A 15 15.07 3.09 13.62
N GLY A 16 14.39 4.25 13.53
CA GLY A 16 14.46 5.19 12.42
C GLY A 16 15.10 6.55 12.79
N ALA A 17 15.98 6.62 13.81
CA ALA A 17 16.56 7.88 14.27
C ALA A 17 17.26 8.70 13.17
N ASN A 18 17.81 8.03 12.14
CA ASN A 18 18.52 8.68 11.05
C ASN A 18 17.60 9.31 10.00
N THR A 19 16.35 8.91 9.92
CA THR A 19 15.41 9.30 8.85
C THR A 19 14.21 10.10 9.38
N LEU A 20 13.79 9.86 10.62
CA LEU A 20 12.61 10.46 11.21
C LEU A 20 12.56 11.99 11.09
N ARG A 21 13.66 12.69 11.33
CA ARG A 21 13.69 14.16 11.21
C ARG A 21 13.32 14.60 9.82
N HIS A 22 13.90 13.98 8.78
CA HIS A 22 13.59 14.31 7.38
C HIS A 22 12.13 14.02 7.02
N ALA A 23 11.59 12.89 7.49
CA ALA A 23 10.17 12.59 7.31
C ALA A 23 9.28 13.68 7.91
N VAL A 24 9.52 14.05 9.19
CA VAL A 24 8.75 15.09 9.88
C VAL A 24 8.87 16.46 9.20
N ASP A 25 10.09 16.87 8.82
CA ASP A 25 10.33 18.15 8.17
C ASP A 25 9.55 18.24 6.84
N SER A 26 9.48 17.15 6.07
CA SER A 26 8.71 17.08 4.83
C SER A 26 7.19 17.25 5.05
N VAL A 27 6.68 16.80 6.20
CA VAL A 27 5.27 17.01 6.60
C VAL A 27 5.04 18.44 7.07
N LEU A 28 5.99 19.03 7.79
CA LEU A 28 5.90 20.42 8.28
C LEU A 28 5.81 21.44 7.13
N GLU A 29 6.35 21.09 5.96
CA GLU A 29 6.22 21.91 4.73
C GLU A 29 4.81 21.89 4.13
N GLN A 30 3.91 20.99 4.57
CA GLN A 30 2.55 20.90 4.03
C GLN A 30 1.59 21.77 4.85
N PRO A 31 0.94 22.79 4.24
CA PRO A 31 0.05 23.70 4.96
C PRO A 31 -1.23 23.00 5.49
N GLU A 32 -1.65 21.92 4.85
CA GLU A 32 -2.83 21.14 5.25
C GLU A 32 -2.56 20.20 6.43
N ALA A 33 -1.30 19.88 6.73
CA ALA A 33 -0.90 19.06 7.86
C ALA A 33 -1.03 19.87 9.17
N ALA A 34 -2.19 19.80 9.80
CA ALA A 34 -2.48 20.50 11.04
C ALA A 34 -1.86 19.80 12.26
N GLU A 35 -1.75 18.49 12.20
CA GLU A 35 -1.22 17.65 13.28
C GLU A 35 -0.27 16.56 12.74
N ILE A 36 0.77 16.25 13.52
CA ILE A 36 1.66 15.10 13.27
C ILE A 36 1.66 14.22 14.53
N VAL A 37 1.39 12.94 14.36
CA VAL A 37 1.43 11.94 15.42
C VAL A 37 2.57 10.96 15.12
N ILE A 38 3.70 11.11 15.82
CA ILE A 38 4.83 10.18 15.75
C ILE A 38 4.55 9.04 16.71
N VAL A 39 4.56 7.79 16.22
CA VAL A 39 4.29 6.60 17.04
C VAL A 39 5.54 5.73 17.10
N ASP A 40 6.20 5.72 18.25
CA ASP A 40 7.35 4.85 18.50
C ASP A 40 6.91 3.41 18.76
N ASP A 41 7.35 2.49 17.92
CA ASP A 41 7.03 1.06 17.95
C ASP A 41 8.09 0.24 18.72
N GLY A 42 8.49 0.71 19.90
CA GLY A 42 9.44 0.00 20.74
C GLY A 42 10.88 0.06 20.22
N SER A 43 11.31 1.23 19.72
CA SER A 43 12.66 1.42 19.22
C SER A 43 13.71 1.29 20.32
N ALA A 44 14.87 0.70 19.95
CA ALA A 44 16.04 0.54 20.82
C ALA A 44 17.18 1.52 20.48
N ASP A 45 17.01 2.36 19.46
CA ASP A 45 17.94 3.41 19.04
C ASP A 45 17.55 4.78 19.61
N GLY A 46 18.05 5.86 19.03
CA GLY A 46 17.73 7.24 19.43
C GLY A 46 16.32 7.73 19.02
N SER A 47 15.50 6.93 18.34
CA SER A 47 14.20 7.35 17.82
C SER A 47 13.24 7.89 18.88
N PRO A 48 13.08 7.26 20.07
CA PRO A 48 12.16 7.76 21.09
C PRO A 48 12.55 9.17 21.58
N ALA A 49 13.84 9.36 21.91
CA ALA A 49 14.35 10.65 22.37
C ALA A 49 14.25 11.73 21.30
N LEU A 50 14.48 11.37 20.03
CA LEU A 50 14.33 12.27 18.90
C LEU A 50 12.86 12.67 18.69
N ALA A 51 11.92 11.71 18.73
CA ALA A 51 10.49 11.98 18.61
C ALA A 51 9.99 12.95 19.71
N GLU A 52 10.42 12.73 20.97
CA GLU A 52 10.10 13.63 22.06
C GLU A 52 10.73 15.02 21.89
N SER A 53 11.97 15.10 21.36
CA SER A 53 12.61 16.39 21.05
C SER A 53 11.84 17.16 20.01
N ILE A 54 11.49 16.51 18.89
CA ILE A 54 10.70 17.10 17.81
C ILE A 54 9.34 17.58 18.31
N ALA A 55 8.65 16.80 19.14
CA ALA A 55 7.37 17.21 19.71
C ALA A 55 7.49 18.46 20.60
N ARG A 56 8.59 18.60 21.36
CA ARG A 56 8.88 19.81 22.16
C ARG A 56 9.23 21.04 21.31
N GLU A 57 9.81 20.83 20.13
CA GLU A 57 10.12 21.92 19.18
C GLU A 57 8.84 22.50 18.55
N HIS A 58 7.77 21.68 18.44
CA HIS A 58 6.51 22.05 17.80
C HIS A 58 5.28 21.77 18.68
N PRO A 59 5.17 22.44 19.84
CA PRO A 59 4.10 22.19 20.79
C PRO A 59 2.73 22.51 20.17
N GLY A 60 1.78 21.60 20.38
CA GLY A 60 0.41 21.73 19.82
C GLY A 60 0.26 21.26 18.37
N LYS A 61 1.36 21.05 17.64
CA LYS A 61 1.34 20.52 16.27
C LYS A 61 1.85 19.09 16.20
N ILE A 62 2.87 18.73 16.98
CA ILE A 62 3.49 17.40 16.98
C ILE A 62 3.30 16.72 18.31
N ARG A 63 2.90 15.47 18.29
CA ARG A 63 2.83 14.58 19.46
C ARG A 63 3.64 13.33 19.22
N ALA A 64 4.43 12.94 20.23
CA ALA A 64 5.09 11.66 20.28
C ALA A 64 4.30 10.73 21.22
N VAL A 65 3.92 9.56 20.71
CA VAL A 65 3.20 8.52 21.46
C VAL A 65 3.94 7.19 21.31
N ARG A 66 3.67 6.25 22.22
CA ARG A 66 4.22 4.89 22.16
C ARG A 66 3.21 3.88 22.70
N HIS A 67 3.40 2.62 22.37
CA HIS A 67 2.61 1.55 22.97
C HIS A 67 2.77 1.52 24.49
N PRO A 68 1.69 1.25 25.25
CA PRO A 68 1.72 1.31 26.73
C PRO A 68 2.76 0.40 27.39
N ASP A 69 3.06 -0.74 26.76
CA ASP A 69 4.06 -1.70 27.23
C ASP A 69 5.48 -1.42 26.70
N GLY A 70 5.63 -0.39 25.83
CA GLY A 70 6.90 -0.03 25.19
C GLY A 70 7.44 -1.08 24.22
N GLY A 71 6.62 -2.10 23.83
CA GLY A 71 7.01 -3.17 22.95
C GLY A 71 6.86 -2.83 21.47
N ASN A 72 7.45 -3.68 20.59
CA ASN A 72 7.25 -3.63 19.15
C ASN A 72 6.00 -4.43 18.77
N HIS A 73 5.04 -3.78 18.14
CA HIS A 73 3.75 -4.34 17.69
C HIS A 73 3.60 -4.34 16.18
N GLY A 74 4.56 -3.78 15.45
CA GLY A 74 4.57 -3.65 14.00
C GLY A 74 3.87 -2.40 13.49
N ALA A 75 4.18 -2.04 12.24
CA ALA A 75 3.74 -0.80 11.61
C ALA A 75 2.21 -0.64 11.59
N GLY A 76 1.46 -1.73 11.36
CA GLY A 76 0.00 -1.71 11.35
C GLY A 76 -0.59 -1.31 12.71
N ALA A 77 -0.10 -1.91 13.81
CA ALA A 77 -0.55 -1.57 15.17
C ALA A 77 -0.18 -0.13 15.54
N SER A 78 1.01 0.32 15.15
CA SER A 78 1.47 1.70 15.40
C SER A 78 0.67 2.71 14.59
N ARG A 79 0.29 2.42 13.34
CA ARG A 79 -0.65 3.26 12.59
C ARG A 79 -2.02 3.31 13.28
N ASN A 80 -2.51 2.19 13.84
CA ASN A 80 -3.77 2.15 14.58
C ASN A 80 -3.74 3.05 15.82
N LEU A 81 -2.66 2.99 16.60
CA LEU A 81 -2.47 3.88 17.75
C LEU A 81 -2.41 5.35 17.32
N GLY A 82 -1.76 5.63 16.17
CA GLY A 82 -1.74 6.96 15.56
C GLY A 82 -3.13 7.45 15.15
N ILE A 83 -3.95 6.60 14.50
CA ILE A 83 -5.35 6.91 14.13
C ILE A 83 -6.19 7.24 15.37
N GLU A 84 -6.03 6.48 16.45
CA GLU A 84 -6.72 6.70 17.73
C GLU A 84 -6.28 8.00 18.41
N SER A 85 -5.01 8.35 18.26
CA SER A 85 -4.43 9.57 18.81
C SER A 85 -4.73 10.82 17.97
N ALA A 86 -5.03 10.66 16.69
CA ALA A 86 -5.29 11.76 15.75
C ALA A 86 -6.56 12.55 16.12
N THR A 87 -6.53 13.88 15.93
CA THR A 87 -7.66 14.78 16.26
C THR A 87 -8.39 15.31 15.06
N CYS A 88 -7.76 15.32 13.86
CA CYS A 88 -8.43 15.76 12.63
C CYS A 88 -9.33 14.67 12.05
N ASP A 89 -10.27 15.08 11.23
CA ASP A 89 -11.18 14.17 10.50
C ASP A 89 -10.47 13.50 9.32
N TRP A 90 -9.49 14.17 8.73
CA TRP A 90 -8.66 13.61 7.66
C TRP A 90 -7.37 13.05 8.22
N ILE A 91 -7.01 11.85 7.76
CA ILE A 91 -5.85 11.10 8.22
C ILE A 91 -5.01 10.72 7.01
N ALA A 92 -3.73 10.97 7.09
CA ALA A 92 -2.70 10.51 6.16
C ALA A 92 -1.58 9.79 6.92
N PHE A 93 -0.75 9.07 6.20
CA PHE A 93 0.34 8.30 6.76
C PHE A 93 1.64 8.61 6.03
N LEU A 94 2.75 8.51 6.76
CA LEU A 94 4.10 8.57 6.18
C LEU A 94 5.00 7.61 6.95
N ASP A 95 5.69 6.72 6.25
CA ASP A 95 6.69 5.86 6.88
C ASP A 95 7.92 6.70 7.27
N ALA A 96 8.54 6.40 8.41
CA ALA A 96 9.60 7.22 8.99
C ALA A 96 10.91 7.27 8.18
N ASP A 97 11.04 6.40 7.17
CA ASP A 97 12.15 6.35 6.21
C ASP A 97 11.83 7.02 4.86
N ASP A 98 10.59 7.49 4.65
CA ASP A 98 10.09 8.12 3.43
C ASP A 98 9.89 9.64 3.61
N TYR A 99 9.46 10.35 2.56
CA TYR A 99 9.21 11.79 2.64
C TYR A 99 8.16 12.27 1.63
N TYR A 100 7.43 13.33 2.03
CA TYR A 100 6.49 14.03 1.16
C TYR A 100 7.19 15.01 0.22
N LEU A 101 6.63 15.19 -0.96
CA LEU A 101 7.02 16.23 -1.89
C LEU A 101 6.20 17.51 -1.65
N PRO A 102 6.71 18.71 -2.03
CA PRO A 102 5.96 19.95 -1.87
C PRO A 102 4.57 19.92 -2.51
N GLY A 103 3.56 20.36 -1.76
CA GLY A 103 2.17 20.38 -2.20
C GLY A 103 1.51 19.00 -2.23
N ARG A 104 1.95 18.09 -1.36
CA ARG A 104 1.44 16.71 -1.19
C ARG A 104 -0.08 16.62 -1.24
N PHE A 105 -0.78 17.50 -0.54
CA PHE A 105 -2.22 17.41 -0.35
C PHE A 105 -3.06 18.33 -1.25
N ARG A 106 -2.42 19.11 -2.11
CA ARG A 106 -3.13 20.10 -2.94
C ARG A 106 -4.18 19.48 -3.85
N LYS A 107 -3.83 18.38 -4.53
CA LYS A 107 -4.76 17.67 -5.43
C LYS A 107 -5.83 16.91 -4.67
N ASP A 108 -5.48 16.38 -3.50
CA ASP A 108 -6.47 15.76 -2.60
C ASP A 108 -7.55 16.77 -2.20
N ALA A 109 -7.14 17.96 -1.75
CA ALA A 109 -8.06 19.03 -1.38
C ALA A 109 -9.01 19.42 -2.52
N GLU A 110 -8.47 19.58 -3.75
CA GLU A 110 -9.27 19.87 -4.94
C GLU A 110 -10.28 18.74 -5.25
N THR A 111 -9.81 17.48 -5.21
CA THR A 111 -10.62 16.29 -5.51
C THR A 111 -11.76 16.09 -4.50
N LEU A 112 -11.41 16.18 -3.20
CA LEU A 112 -12.36 15.95 -2.11
C LEU A 112 -13.36 17.10 -1.96
N ALA A 113 -12.96 18.34 -2.24
CA ALA A 113 -13.89 19.47 -2.31
C ALA A 113 -14.89 19.34 -3.46
N GLY A 114 -14.52 18.67 -4.55
CA GLY A 114 -15.37 18.42 -5.71
C GLY A 114 -16.48 17.38 -5.49
N ASP A 115 -16.31 16.45 -4.54
CA ASP A 115 -17.32 15.45 -4.17
C ASP A 115 -17.25 15.15 -2.67
N PRO A 116 -18.08 15.77 -1.84
CA PRO A 116 -18.14 15.56 -0.39
C PRO A 116 -18.52 14.13 0.04
N ALA A 117 -19.01 13.30 -0.89
CA ALA A 117 -19.33 11.91 -0.63
C ALA A 117 -18.09 11.00 -0.65
N LEU A 118 -16.94 11.51 -1.10
CA LEU A 118 -15.68 10.77 -1.09
C LEU A 118 -15.19 10.56 0.35
N ASP A 119 -14.68 9.37 0.60
CA ASP A 119 -14.08 8.97 1.87
C ASP A 119 -12.56 9.10 1.88
N GLY A 120 -11.96 9.40 0.74
CA GLY A 120 -10.52 9.59 0.60
C GLY A 120 -10.07 9.76 -0.83
N ALA A 121 -8.79 10.08 -0.97
CA ALA A 121 -8.11 10.21 -2.23
C ALA A 121 -6.77 9.43 -2.19
N TYR A 122 -6.36 8.90 -3.34
CA TYR A 122 -5.09 8.21 -3.52
C TYR A 122 -4.27 8.80 -4.66
N ASP A 123 -2.97 8.67 -4.52
CA ASP A 123 -1.97 9.32 -5.36
C ASP A 123 -0.89 8.35 -5.83
N ALA A 124 0.10 8.89 -6.52
CA ALA A 124 1.30 8.17 -6.90
C ALA A 124 2.41 8.35 -5.86
N LEU A 125 3.10 7.26 -5.53
CA LEU A 125 4.35 7.23 -4.79
C LEU A 125 5.51 7.05 -5.77
N GLY A 126 6.55 7.88 -5.66
CA GLY A 126 7.81 7.74 -6.39
C GLY A 126 8.81 6.87 -5.62
N LEU A 127 9.94 6.60 -6.25
CA LEU A 127 11.04 5.81 -5.67
C LEU A 127 12.31 6.65 -5.64
N ASP A 128 12.91 6.76 -4.47
CA ASP A 128 14.27 7.29 -4.28
C ASP A 128 15.24 6.10 -4.13
N LEU A 129 16.02 5.85 -5.18
CA LEU A 129 16.96 4.74 -5.29
C LEU A 129 18.39 5.15 -4.91
N SER A 130 18.60 6.34 -4.34
CA SER A 130 19.93 6.86 -4.03
C SER A 130 20.70 5.99 -3.04
N ASP A 131 20.02 5.30 -2.15
CA ASP A 131 20.57 4.40 -1.14
C ASP A 131 20.45 2.90 -1.50
N ASP A 132 19.96 2.54 -2.69
CA ASP A 132 19.89 1.14 -3.18
C ASP A 132 21.24 0.66 -3.72
N LYS A 133 22.26 0.68 -2.87
CA LYS A 133 23.67 0.42 -3.22
C LYS A 133 23.93 -0.96 -3.85
N ASP A 134 23.11 -1.95 -3.55
CA ASP A 134 23.17 -3.29 -4.09
C ASP A 134 22.24 -3.53 -5.29
N ASP A 135 21.55 -2.47 -5.76
CA ASP A 135 20.61 -2.51 -6.87
C ASP A 135 19.50 -3.56 -6.65
N TRP A 136 19.12 -3.76 -5.37
CA TRP A 136 18.20 -4.79 -4.97
C TRP A 136 16.81 -4.58 -5.54
N TRP A 137 16.33 -3.33 -5.54
CA TRP A 137 14.99 -3.00 -6.04
C TRP A 137 14.83 -3.44 -7.48
N ARG A 138 15.78 -3.10 -8.33
CA ARG A 138 15.79 -3.48 -9.75
C ARG A 138 15.95 -4.97 -9.96
N LYS A 139 16.90 -5.61 -9.25
CA LYS A 139 17.18 -7.05 -9.33
C LYS A 139 16.03 -7.90 -8.80
N SER A 140 15.26 -7.41 -7.85
CA SER A 140 14.09 -8.12 -7.28
C SER A 140 12.88 -8.16 -8.22
N GLY A 141 12.94 -7.51 -9.38
CA GLY A 141 11.83 -7.39 -10.30
C GLY A 141 10.72 -6.47 -9.80
N ASN A 142 11.00 -5.63 -8.81
CA ASN A 142 10.06 -4.61 -8.39
C ASN A 142 9.90 -3.54 -9.48
N TYR A 143 8.72 -2.94 -9.53
CA TYR A 143 8.41 -1.91 -10.49
C TYR A 143 9.32 -0.68 -10.30
N GLN A 144 9.76 -0.09 -11.41
CA GLN A 144 10.72 1.02 -11.42
C GLN A 144 10.07 2.40 -11.57
N GLY A 145 8.77 2.44 -11.78
CA GLY A 145 8.03 3.68 -11.99
C GLY A 145 7.28 4.15 -10.73
N LEU A 146 6.08 4.68 -10.95
CA LEU A 146 5.20 5.13 -9.87
C LEU A 146 4.43 3.95 -9.26
N VAL A 147 4.34 3.92 -7.92
CA VAL A 147 3.42 3.01 -7.22
C VAL A 147 2.06 3.70 -7.15
N THR A 148 1.15 3.32 -8.02
CA THR A 148 -0.20 3.87 -8.11
C THR A 148 -1.09 2.98 -8.96
N MET A 149 -2.35 3.39 -9.16
CA MET A 149 -3.25 2.78 -10.16
C MET A 149 -2.85 3.22 -11.58
N ALA A 150 -2.98 2.34 -12.55
CA ALA A 150 -2.64 2.61 -13.96
C ALA A 150 -3.46 3.77 -14.56
N ARG A 151 -4.66 4.00 -14.05
CA ARG A 151 -5.55 5.10 -14.42
C ARG A 151 -6.51 5.45 -13.28
N ALA A 152 -7.18 6.59 -13.38
CA ALA A 152 -8.25 6.95 -12.46
C ALA A 152 -9.49 6.07 -12.71
N TYR A 153 -9.99 5.46 -11.66
CA TYR A 153 -11.23 4.69 -11.65
C TYR A 153 -12.30 5.45 -10.87
N ARG A 154 -13.58 5.28 -11.28
CA ARG A 154 -14.68 5.66 -10.42
C ARG A 154 -14.64 4.82 -9.13
N PRO A 155 -15.02 5.38 -7.97
CA PRO A 155 -14.94 4.68 -6.68
C PRO A 155 -15.58 3.29 -6.70
N GLU A 156 -16.72 3.12 -7.37
CA GLU A 156 -17.47 1.86 -7.49
C GLU A 156 -16.74 0.76 -8.30
N HIS A 157 -15.72 1.13 -9.09
CA HIS A 157 -14.94 0.20 -9.90
C HIS A 157 -13.52 -0.04 -9.35
N LEU A 158 -13.06 0.77 -8.41
CA LEU A 158 -11.70 0.72 -7.89
C LEU A 158 -11.33 -0.68 -7.38
N PHE A 159 -12.18 -1.30 -6.57
CA PHE A 159 -11.91 -2.60 -5.96
C PHE A 159 -11.62 -3.69 -7.00
N SER A 160 -12.38 -3.75 -8.09
CA SER A 160 -12.23 -4.80 -9.11
C SER A 160 -10.98 -4.63 -9.98
N HIS A 161 -10.37 -3.44 -9.98
CA HIS A 161 -9.19 -3.12 -10.79
C HIS A 161 -7.89 -3.09 -9.99
N MET A 162 -7.96 -2.87 -8.68
CA MET A 162 -6.76 -2.79 -7.84
C MET A 162 -6.13 -4.15 -7.55
N ASN A 163 -4.81 -4.20 -7.44
CA ASN A 163 -4.10 -5.39 -6.97
C ASN A 163 -4.46 -5.69 -5.49
N PRO A 164 -4.57 -6.96 -5.11
CA PRO A 164 -4.40 -8.19 -5.89
C PRO A 164 -5.70 -8.74 -6.53
N VAL A 165 -6.82 -8.02 -6.46
CA VAL A 165 -8.11 -8.43 -7.08
C VAL A 165 -8.04 -8.21 -8.59
N GLY A 166 -7.71 -7.01 -9.03
CA GLY A 166 -7.39 -6.66 -10.41
C GLY A 166 -5.90 -6.70 -10.71
N ILE A 167 -5.50 -6.03 -11.78
CA ILE A 167 -4.11 -6.00 -12.28
C ILE A 167 -3.61 -4.58 -12.54
N ASP A 168 -4.41 -3.56 -12.29
CA ASP A 168 -4.16 -2.18 -12.71
C ASP A 168 -3.40 -1.36 -11.65
N GLY A 169 -2.67 -2.01 -10.77
CA GLY A 169 -1.83 -1.38 -9.74
C GLY A 169 -2.47 -1.32 -8.36
N SER A 170 -1.83 -0.62 -7.45
CA SER A 170 -2.31 -0.31 -6.11
C SER A 170 -1.67 0.99 -5.64
N PHE A 171 -2.23 1.61 -4.63
CA PHE A 171 -1.65 2.80 -3.99
C PHE A 171 -0.90 2.42 -2.70
N SER A 172 -0.06 3.34 -2.25
CA SER A 172 0.78 3.16 -1.06
C SER A 172 0.22 3.90 0.14
N THR A 173 0.64 3.49 1.32
CA THR A 173 0.37 4.14 2.61
C THR A 173 0.76 5.64 2.58
N ASP A 174 1.91 5.97 2.00
CA ASP A 174 2.41 7.37 1.94
C ASP A 174 1.68 8.23 0.88
N ALA A 175 0.83 7.60 0.08
CA ALA A 175 0.13 8.23 -1.03
C ALA A 175 -1.40 8.08 -0.93
N ILE A 176 -1.94 8.14 0.28
CA ILE A 176 -3.38 8.12 0.55
C ILE A 176 -3.73 9.12 1.65
N VAL A 177 -4.90 9.74 1.52
CA VAL A 177 -5.56 10.49 2.60
C VAL A 177 -7.00 10.00 2.72
N VAL A 178 -7.47 9.76 3.94
CA VAL A 178 -8.80 9.22 4.19
C VAL A 178 -9.51 10.00 5.29
N HIS A 179 -10.83 10.16 5.15
CA HIS A 179 -11.67 10.65 6.24
C HIS A 179 -11.90 9.52 7.25
N ARG A 180 -11.79 9.80 8.56
CA ARG A 180 -11.91 8.79 9.64
C ARG A 180 -13.20 7.96 9.60
N ARG A 181 -14.30 8.49 9.03
CA ARG A 181 -15.53 7.72 8.82
C ARG A 181 -15.36 6.45 7.99
N ILE A 182 -14.25 6.32 7.22
CA ILE A 182 -13.96 5.10 6.45
C ILE A 182 -13.72 3.90 7.37
N PHE A 183 -13.13 4.12 8.56
CA PHE A 183 -12.91 3.05 9.54
C PHE A 183 -14.22 2.53 10.14
N ASP A 184 -15.25 3.39 10.27
CA ASP A 184 -16.61 2.96 10.65
C ASP A 184 -17.25 2.13 9.53
N LYS A 185 -17.08 2.55 8.28
CA LYS A 185 -17.60 1.82 7.12
C LYS A 185 -16.94 0.44 6.95
N THR A 186 -15.63 0.34 7.15
CA THR A 186 -14.92 -0.93 7.09
C THR A 186 -15.13 -1.77 8.34
N GLY A 187 -15.42 -1.15 9.49
CA GLY A 187 -15.46 -1.79 10.80
C GLY A 187 -14.10 -2.26 11.28
N CYS A 188 -13.01 -1.82 10.64
CA CYS A 188 -11.65 -2.22 10.97
C CYS A 188 -10.63 -1.13 10.66
N LYS A 189 -9.43 -1.31 11.17
CA LYS A 189 -8.20 -0.58 10.89
C LYS A 189 -7.15 -1.56 10.35
N PHE A 190 -5.86 -1.24 10.46
CA PHE A 190 -4.79 -2.15 10.05
C PHE A 190 -4.85 -3.47 10.84
N SER A 191 -4.73 -4.58 10.15
CA SER A 191 -4.70 -5.92 10.76
C SER A 191 -3.34 -6.20 11.42
N PRO A 192 -3.25 -7.19 12.34
CA PRO A 192 -1.98 -7.56 12.98
C PRO A 192 -1.05 -8.38 12.06
N MET A 193 -1.33 -8.46 10.77
CA MET A 193 -0.47 -9.15 9.81
C MET A 193 0.88 -8.43 9.71
N LYS A 194 1.96 -9.21 9.62
CA LYS A 194 3.31 -8.65 9.46
C LYS A 194 3.52 -8.01 8.08
N PHE A 195 2.90 -8.60 7.05
CA PHE A 195 2.95 -8.11 5.67
C PHE A 195 1.57 -8.17 5.04
N GLY A 196 1.22 -7.17 4.23
CA GLY A 196 -0.05 -7.08 3.54
C GLY A 196 -1.20 -6.52 4.38
N GLU A 197 -0.91 -6.01 5.58
CA GLU A 197 -1.86 -5.32 6.45
C GLU A 197 -2.44 -4.06 5.78
N ASP A 198 -1.62 -3.36 5.02
CA ASP A 198 -1.98 -2.21 4.20
C ASP A 198 -2.85 -2.63 3.01
N THR A 199 -2.40 -3.63 2.25
CA THR A 199 -3.14 -4.17 1.10
C THR A 199 -4.53 -4.65 1.51
N LEU A 200 -4.65 -5.35 2.64
CA LEU A 200 -5.93 -5.79 3.16
C LEU A 200 -6.85 -4.60 3.46
N LEU A 201 -6.33 -3.59 4.16
CA LEU A 201 -7.12 -2.40 4.52
C LEU A 201 -7.55 -1.62 3.26
N TRP A 202 -6.68 -1.46 2.27
CA TRP A 202 -7.02 -0.80 1.01
C TRP A 202 -8.11 -1.55 0.24
N MET A 203 -8.06 -2.88 0.22
CA MET A 203 -9.12 -3.70 -0.36
C MET A 203 -10.45 -3.49 0.36
N GLN A 204 -10.45 -3.46 1.70
CA GLN A 204 -11.65 -3.23 2.50
C GLN A 204 -12.22 -1.83 2.25
N MET A 205 -11.38 -0.80 2.24
CA MET A 205 -11.79 0.58 1.96
C MET A 205 -12.36 0.73 0.54
N ALA A 206 -11.70 0.15 -0.46
CA ALA A 206 -12.18 0.20 -1.85
C ALA A 206 -13.48 -0.59 -2.06
N ALA A 207 -13.74 -1.62 -1.24
CA ALA A 207 -14.95 -2.44 -1.36
C ALA A 207 -16.22 -1.74 -0.81
N VAL A 208 -16.10 -0.89 0.20
CA VAL A 208 -17.25 -0.26 0.89
C VAL A 208 -17.20 1.26 0.93
N GLY A 209 -16.05 1.86 0.66
CA GLY A 209 -15.83 3.30 0.65
C GLY A 209 -15.83 3.89 -0.75
N ARG A 210 -15.67 5.20 -0.80
CA ARG A 210 -15.56 5.98 -2.03
C ARG A 210 -14.19 6.65 -2.07
N LEU A 211 -13.22 6.01 -2.71
CA LEU A 211 -11.88 6.55 -2.91
C LEU A 211 -11.72 7.02 -4.35
N ALA A 212 -11.11 8.19 -4.55
CA ALA A 212 -10.86 8.76 -5.86
C ALA A 212 -9.36 8.96 -6.11
N ALA A 213 -8.96 8.92 -7.38
CA ALA A 213 -7.62 9.29 -7.78
C ALA A 213 -7.46 10.81 -7.74
N ALA A 214 -6.37 11.32 -7.14
CA ALA A 214 -6.02 12.74 -7.15
C ALA A 214 -4.79 12.99 -8.03
N SER A 215 -3.62 12.49 -7.68
CA SER A 215 -2.38 12.67 -8.45
C SER A 215 -1.72 11.33 -8.78
N ILE A 216 -2.16 10.67 -9.85
CA ILE A 216 -1.59 9.37 -10.26
C ILE A 216 -0.49 9.47 -11.34
N ALA A 217 -0.32 10.63 -11.96
CA ALA A 217 0.68 10.84 -13.01
C ALA A 217 2.01 11.42 -12.48
N THR A 218 1.98 12.04 -11.31
CA THR A 218 3.16 12.64 -10.66
C THR A 218 3.19 12.21 -9.21
N PRO A 219 4.37 11.84 -8.68
CA PRO A 219 4.48 11.44 -7.30
C PRO A 219 4.21 12.60 -6.35
N VAL A 220 3.63 12.30 -5.20
CA VAL A 220 3.38 13.23 -4.10
C VAL A 220 4.23 12.92 -2.87
N ALA A 221 4.81 11.73 -2.84
CA ALA A 221 5.72 11.25 -1.83
C ALA A 221 6.79 10.37 -2.49
N MET A 222 7.91 10.17 -1.81
CA MET A 222 9.02 9.34 -2.27
C MET A 222 9.31 8.26 -1.24
N ARG A 223 9.33 7.01 -1.71
CA ARG A 223 9.86 5.89 -0.94
C ARG A 223 11.36 5.83 -1.10
N ARG A 224 12.07 5.89 0.03
CA ARG A 224 13.52 5.68 0.04
C ARG A 224 13.82 4.19 0.07
N VAL A 225 14.57 3.72 -0.95
CA VAL A 225 14.97 2.32 -1.05
C VAL A 225 16.36 2.14 -0.45
N HIS A 226 16.44 1.37 0.65
CA HIS A 226 17.68 1.09 1.36
C HIS A 226 17.70 -0.35 1.92
N ALA A 227 18.84 -0.78 2.45
CA ALA A 227 19.02 -2.15 2.95
C ALA A 227 18.06 -2.51 4.11
N GLY A 228 17.60 -1.52 4.88
CA GLY A 228 16.71 -1.69 6.04
C GLY A 228 15.20 -1.79 5.71
N ASN A 229 14.79 -1.60 4.46
CA ASN A 229 13.36 -1.67 4.13
C ASN A 229 12.76 -3.03 4.48
N SER A 230 11.64 -3.04 5.21
CA SER A 230 10.94 -4.25 5.66
C SER A 230 10.52 -5.17 4.51
N ILE A 231 10.20 -4.61 3.35
CA ILE A 231 9.82 -5.38 2.15
C ILE A 231 10.92 -6.36 1.70
N ARG A 232 12.19 -6.09 2.02
CA ARG A 232 13.32 -6.98 1.70
C ARG A 232 13.27 -8.29 2.50
N SER A 233 12.63 -8.29 3.65
CA SER A 233 12.44 -9.48 4.49
C SER A 233 11.23 -10.33 4.13
N ASN A 234 10.35 -9.83 3.24
CA ASN A 234 9.22 -10.61 2.73
C ASN A 234 9.68 -11.58 1.63
N THR A 235 10.10 -12.77 2.04
CA THR A 235 10.63 -13.79 1.13
C THR A 235 9.54 -14.63 0.45
N ASP A 236 8.29 -14.59 0.94
CA ASP A 236 7.15 -15.31 0.37
C ASP A 236 5.94 -14.39 0.13
N ARG A 237 6.03 -13.62 -0.97
CA ARG A 237 4.93 -12.74 -1.40
C ARG A 237 3.64 -13.48 -1.72
N ARG A 238 3.73 -14.76 -2.12
CA ARG A 238 2.54 -15.57 -2.45
C ARG A 238 1.78 -15.93 -1.19
N ALA A 239 2.50 -16.40 -0.16
CA ALA A 239 1.88 -16.65 1.14
C ALA A 239 1.23 -15.38 1.70
N THR A 240 1.88 -14.22 1.54
CA THR A 240 1.30 -12.92 1.91
C THR A 240 0.00 -12.65 1.17
N ILE A 241 -0.05 -12.80 -0.16
CA ILE A 241 -1.27 -12.59 -0.94
C ILE A 241 -2.36 -13.59 -0.54
N ALA A 242 -2.02 -14.86 -0.35
CA ALA A 242 -2.99 -15.87 0.11
C ALA A 242 -3.57 -15.52 1.48
N ALA A 243 -2.74 -15.04 2.42
CA ALA A 243 -3.19 -14.59 3.74
C ALA A 243 -4.10 -13.37 3.65
N VAL A 244 -3.79 -12.40 2.77
CA VAL A 244 -4.66 -11.24 2.48
C VAL A 244 -6.02 -11.69 1.97
N PHE A 245 -6.06 -12.63 1.00
CA PHE A 245 -7.34 -13.16 0.49
C PHE A 245 -8.14 -13.88 1.56
N ALA A 246 -7.49 -14.70 2.39
CA ALA A 246 -8.14 -15.39 3.50
C ALA A 246 -8.72 -14.40 4.52
N ALA A 247 -7.95 -13.40 4.92
CA ALA A 247 -8.38 -12.37 5.85
C ALA A 247 -9.52 -11.51 5.29
N PHE A 248 -9.46 -11.14 4.00
CA PHE A 248 -10.55 -10.40 3.35
C PHE A 248 -11.83 -11.24 3.26
N ARG A 249 -11.74 -12.54 2.97
CA ARG A 249 -12.90 -13.43 2.97
C ARG A 249 -13.52 -13.62 4.35
N ALA A 250 -12.69 -13.62 5.40
CA ALA A 250 -13.13 -13.74 6.79
C ALA A 250 -13.61 -12.41 7.42
N TRP A 251 -13.51 -11.31 6.69
CA TRP A 251 -13.93 -10.00 7.17
C TRP A 251 -15.44 -9.94 7.35
N ASP A 252 -15.90 -9.43 8.49
CA ASP A 252 -17.32 -9.41 8.91
C ASP A 252 -18.26 -8.77 7.89
N ARG A 253 -17.76 -7.81 7.12
CA ARG A 253 -18.54 -7.09 6.11
C ARG A 253 -18.44 -7.69 4.71
N PHE A 254 -17.74 -8.81 4.55
CA PHE A 254 -17.57 -9.44 3.23
C PHE A 254 -18.91 -9.72 2.53
N GLU A 255 -19.93 -10.16 3.24
CA GLU A 255 -21.24 -10.45 2.63
C GLU A 255 -22.05 -9.17 2.31
N SER A 256 -21.67 -8.01 2.89
CA SER A 256 -22.32 -6.72 2.63
C SER A 256 -21.76 -5.96 1.43
N ILE A 257 -20.59 -6.35 0.90
CA ILE A 257 -20.04 -5.71 -0.31
C ILE A 257 -20.90 -6.07 -1.54
N GLY A 258 -20.97 -5.16 -2.51
CA GLY A 258 -21.76 -5.34 -3.73
C GLY A 258 -21.43 -6.63 -4.50
N GLU A 259 -22.40 -7.22 -5.20
CA GLU A 259 -22.21 -8.48 -5.93
C GLU A 259 -21.10 -8.41 -6.98
N ALA A 260 -20.92 -7.25 -7.63
CA ALA A 260 -19.83 -7.05 -8.60
C ALA A 260 -18.44 -7.22 -7.92
N ASN A 261 -18.26 -6.68 -6.71
CA ASN A 261 -17.03 -6.80 -5.95
C ASN A 261 -16.81 -8.24 -5.46
N ARG A 262 -17.86 -8.93 -4.99
CA ARG A 262 -17.76 -10.36 -4.64
C ARG A 262 -17.38 -11.22 -5.83
N THR A 263 -17.95 -10.94 -6.98
CA THR A 263 -17.65 -11.67 -8.23
C THR A 263 -16.19 -11.44 -8.65
N ALA A 264 -15.71 -10.19 -8.65
CA ALA A 264 -14.32 -9.87 -8.95
C ALA A 264 -13.35 -10.59 -7.98
N PHE A 265 -13.65 -10.57 -6.68
CA PHE A 265 -12.87 -11.26 -5.65
C PHE A 265 -12.81 -12.78 -5.88
N ARG A 266 -13.95 -13.42 -6.17
CA ARG A 266 -13.99 -14.86 -6.44
C ARG A 266 -13.19 -15.22 -7.68
N GLN A 267 -13.30 -14.45 -8.76
CA GLN A 267 -12.53 -14.65 -9.99
C GLN A 267 -11.02 -14.54 -9.74
N ALA A 268 -10.59 -13.52 -9.01
CA ALA A 268 -9.19 -13.35 -8.62
C ALA A 268 -8.69 -14.54 -7.78
N GLY A 269 -9.49 -15.03 -6.82
CA GLY A 269 -9.18 -16.20 -6.02
C GLY A 269 -9.05 -17.49 -6.84
N ILE A 270 -9.92 -17.69 -7.85
CA ILE A 270 -9.84 -18.84 -8.76
C ILE A 270 -8.54 -18.78 -9.59
N HIS A 271 -8.18 -17.62 -10.11
CA HIS A 271 -6.92 -17.46 -10.85
C HIS A 271 -5.70 -17.74 -9.95
N LEU A 272 -5.71 -17.22 -8.75
CA LEU A 272 -4.65 -17.48 -7.77
C LEU A 272 -4.52 -18.98 -7.46
N ALA A 273 -5.65 -19.66 -7.18
CA ALA A 273 -5.68 -21.09 -6.87
C ALA A 273 -5.22 -21.95 -8.06
N ARG A 274 -5.62 -21.59 -9.28
CA ARG A 274 -5.22 -22.29 -10.51
C ARG A 274 -3.72 -22.17 -10.74
N ASP A 275 -3.15 -20.99 -10.63
CA ASP A 275 -1.72 -20.75 -10.77
C ASP A 275 -0.93 -21.55 -9.71
N TRP A 276 -1.45 -21.66 -8.48
CA TRP A 276 -0.89 -22.48 -7.43
C TRP A 276 -0.93 -23.98 -7.74
N HIS A 277 -2.06 -24.46 -8.27
CA HIS A 277 -2.23 -25.88 -8.63
C HIS A 277 -1.26 -26.27 -9.76
N GLU A 278 -1.17 -25.48 -10.82
CA GLU A 278 -0.24 -25.70 -11.94
C GLU A 278 1.22 -25.71 -11.47
N LEU A 279 1.60 -24.81 -10.55
CA LEU A 279 2.94 -24.78 -9.96
C LEU A 279 3.23 -26.00 -9.07
N ALA A 280 2.27 -26.33 -8.16
CA ALA A 280 2.43 -27.47 -7.27
C ALA A 280 2.54 -28.78 -8.04
N GLU A 281 1.80 -28.93 -9.13
CA GLU A 281 1.86 -30.12 -9.99
C GLU A 281 3.19 -30.21 -10.72
N ALA A 282 3.71 -29.09 -11.25
CA ALA A 282 5.03 -29.04 -11.87
C ALA A 282 6.17 -29.40 -10.88
N PHE A 283 6.08 -28.96 -9.62
CA PHE A 283 7.02 -29.34 -8.57
C PHE A 283 6.89 -30.81 -8.16
N ARG A 284 5.66 -31.34 -8.06
CA ARG A 284 5.41 -32.76 -7.70
C ARG A 284 5.99 -33.70 -8.74
N LEU A 285 5.98 -33.31 -10.01
CA LEU A 285 6.56 -34.07 -11.11
C LEU A 285 8.11 -34.00 -11.15
N GLY A 286 8.75 -33.34 -10.19
CA GLY A 286 10.21 -33.24 -10.07
C GLY A 286 10.89 -32.31 -11.07
N ASN A 287 10.11 -31.58 -11.85
CA ASN A 287 10.64 -30.73 -12.92
C ASN A 287 10.90 -29.29 -12.49
N GLY A 288 10.45 -28.85 -11.27
CA GLY A 288 10.64 -27.50 -10.76
C GLY A 288 10.36 -26.42 -11.82
N PHE A 289 11.18 -25.37 -11.85
CA PHE A 289 11.14 -24.34 -12.90
C PHE A 289 11.69 -24.82 -14.27
N ALA A 290 12.25 -26.01 -14.34
CA ALA A 290 12.69 -26.59 -15.62
C ALA A 290 11.51 -27.04 -16.51
N SER A 291 10.32 -27.21 -15.96
CA SER A 291 9.13 -27.53 -16.76
C SER A 291 8.56 -26.29 -17.44
N ALA A 292 8.17 -26.47 -18.71
CA ALA A 292 7.50 -25.41 -19.47
C ALA A 292 6.16 -24.97 -18.84
N ALA A 293 5.49 -25.84 -18.05
CA ALA A 293 4.27 -25.54 -17.35
C ALA A 293 4.53 -24.62 -16.13
N ALA A 294 5.55 -24.93 -15.32
CA ALA A 294 5.93 -24.09 -14.17
C ALA A 294 6.40 -22.71 -14.63
N TRP A 295 7.20 -22.64 -15.71
CA TRP A 295 7.59 -21.36 -16.30
C TRP A 295 6.41 -20.56 -16.84
N ARG A 296 5.47 -21.21 -17.52
CA ARG A 296 4.24 -20.53 -18.02
C ARG A 296 3.38 -20.01 -16.87
N ALA A 297 3.17 -20.81 -15.82
CA ALA A 297 2.42 -20.38 -14.64
C ALA A 297 3.10 -19.21 -13.94
N PHE A 298 4.42 -19.27 -13.76
CA PHE A 298 5.22 -18.19 -13.17
C PHE A 298 5.19 -16.92 -14.03
N LEU A 299 5.46 -17.02 -15.33
CA LEU A 299 5.45 -15.88 -16.25
C LEU A 299 4.06 -15.26 -16.34
N ARG A 300 3.01 -16.07 -16.44
CA ARG A 300 1.64 -15.60 -16.45
C ARG A 300 1.28 -14.86 -15.16
N TRP A 301 1.66 -15.40 -14.01
CA TRP A 301 1.46 -14.76 -12.73
C TRP A 301 2.27 -13.47 -12.59
N PHE A 302 3.54 -13.49 -12.99
CA PHE A 302 4.48 -12.38 -12.82
C PHE A 302 4.22 -11.25 -13.84
N PHE A 303 4.16 -11.57 -15.14
CA PHE A 303 4.07 -10.56 -16.19
C PHE A 303 2.67 -10.00 -16.38
N ILE A 304 1.62 -10.82 -16.34
CA ILE A 304 0.24 -10.32 -16.49
C ILE A 304 -0.15 -9.41 -15.33
N ARG A 305 0.39 -9.63 -14.13
CA ARG A 305 0.11 -8.80 -12.95
C ARG A 305 1.04 -7.60 -12.78
N GLN A 306 2.26 -7.69 -13.28
CA GLN A 306 3.23 -6.59 -13.19
C GLN A 306 3.21 -5.67 -14.40
N PHE A 307 2.84 -6.18 -15.58
CA PHE A 307 2.91 -5.46 -16.84
C PHE A 307 1.69 -5.77 -17.74
N PRO A 308 0.49 -5.33 -17.34
CA PRO A 308 -0.75 -5.66 -18.07
C PRO A 308 -0.81 -5.08 -19.48
N GLU A 309 -0.03 -4.06 -19.77
CA GLU A 309 0.01 -3.35 -21.05
C GLU A 309 1.35 -3.50 -21.79
N ASP A 310 2.19 -4.45 -21.40
CA ASP A 310 3.45 -4.69 -22.11
C ASP A 310 3.14 -5.22 -23.52
N PRO A 311 3.50 -4.47 -24.58
CA PRO A 311 3.26 -4.88 -25.95
C PRO A 311 4.00 -6.15 -26.36
N PHE A 312 4.97 -6.62 -25.55
CA PHE A 312 5.67 -7.89 -25.75
C PHE A 312 4.94 -9.11 -25.16
N LEU A 313 3.92 -8.93 -24.31
CA LEU A 313 3.14 -10.03 -23.76
C LEU A 313 2.36 -10.84 -24.82
N PRO A 314 1.77 -10.25 -25.86
CA PRO A 314 1.15 -11.02 -26.94
C PRO A 314 2.13 -11.81 -27.82
N GLY A 315 3.37 -11.33 -27.93
CA GLY A 315 4.44 -11.99 -28.72
C GLY A 315 5.13 -13.16 -28.02
N PHE A 316 5.04 -13.22 -26.69
CA PHE A 316 5.61 -14.30 -25.88
C PHE A 316 4.70 -15.52 -25.71
N MET A 317 3.45 -15.43 -26.15
CA MET A 317 2.60 -16.62 -26.32
C MET A 317 3.08 -17.34 -27.57
N PRO A 318 3.70 -18.52 -27.50
CA PRO A 318 3.91 -19.32 -28.69
C PRO A 318 2.50 -19.62 -29.23
N THR A 319 2.16 -18.98 -30.33
CA THR A 319 0.99 -19.35 -31.14
C THR A 319 1.07 -20.85 -31.31
N ALA A 320 0.08 -21.57 -30.81
CA ALA A 320 -0.05 -22.98 -31.09
C ALA A 320 0.08 -23.15 -32.60
N ARG A 321 1.21 -23.67 -33.08
CA ARG A 321 1.38 -24.05 -34.45
C ARG A 321 0.25 -25.02 -34.72
N ARG A 322 -0.70 -24.60 -35.52
CA ARG A 322 -1.64 -25.50 -36.19
C ARG A 322 -0.77 -26.56 -36.83
N ARG A 323 -0.79 -27.76 -36.28
CA ARG A 323 -0.39 -28.95 -37.02
C ARG A 323 -1.35 -29.08 -38.20
N THR A 324 -0.95 -28.56 -39.35
CA THR A 324 -1.54 -28.98 -40.62
C THR A 324 -1.19 -30.44 -40.76
N GLN A 325 -2.23 -31.26 -40.77
CA GLN A 325 -2.18 -32.63 -41.24
C GLN A 325 -1.60 -32.66 -42.66
N ARG A 326 -0.63 -33.49 -42.87
CA ARG A 326 -0.44 -34.31 -44.04
C ARG A 326 -0.10 -35.72 -43.57
#